data_52fac0f15e601f848d55b753d8cc3876
#
_entry.id   52fac0f15e601f848d55b753d8cc3876
#
_cell.length_a   1.000
_cell.length_b   1.000
_cell.length_c   1.000
_cell.angle_alpha   90.00
_cell.angle_beta   90.00
_cell.angle_gamma   90.00
#
_symmetry.space_group_name_H-M   'P 1'
#
loop_
_entity.id
_entity.type
_entity.pdbx_description
1 polymer ?
#
loop_
_entity_poly.entity_id
_entity_poly.type
_entity_poly.pdbx_seq_one_letter_code
_entity_poly.pdbx_strand_id
1 'polypeptide(L)'
;MENACVSKRDIRIGGNTVFPGKWEIIYSGFILILLCFFVMLCAFSNVERSRLEKFVESFNQSVDVLKGGFGFQPKGDLSMASQRLMENRKALGPIFEKLVAIKNEFALGDDISISFSDEGLIMRLSDTSLFGLGIADIAPGAKPLLERIAGVLTKAPHDVRIEGHADNLPIHTPGFPSNWELSTARAVNVLRYVVESGKCDPGKLSAAGFGEFQPIYPNDTPEHRTQNRRVEFVFTYK
;
A
#
# COMPACT_ATOMS: atom_id res chain seq x y z
N MET A 1 -82.65 -60.53 26.96
CA MET A 1 -81.92 -61.17 25.88
C MET A 1 -81.74 -60.03 24.88
N GLU A 2 -80.67 -59.48 24.51
CA GLU A 2 -79.29 -59.85 24.51
C GLU A 2 -78.43 -58.55 24.36
N ASN A 3 -77.33 -58.49 25.01
CA ASN A 3 -76.40 -57.36 25.05
C ASN A 3 -75.76 -57.17 23.75
N ALA A 4 -75.63 -55.91 23.29
CA ALA A 4 -74.65 -55.52 22.25
C ALA A 4 -73.69 -54.47 22.78
N CYS A 5 -72.50 -54.92 23.03
CA CYS A 5 -71.34 -54.16 23.47
C CYS A 5 -70.84 -53.27 22.33
N VAL A 6 -70.78 -51.93 22.51
CA VAL A 6 -70.13 -51.03 21.56
C VAL A 6 -68.70 -50.74 22.06
N SER A 7 -67.78 -51.27 21.31
CA SER A 7 -66.33 -51.05 21.49
C SER A 7 -65.92 -49.61 21.12
N LYS A 8 -65.39 -48.87 22.10
CA LYS A 8 -64.71 -47.61 21.88
C LYS A 8 -63.35 -47.88 21.21
N ARG A 9 -63.16 -47.43 19.99
CA ARG A 9 -61.83 -47.33 19.35
C ARG A 9 -61.09 -46.12 19.87
N ASP A 10 -60.06 -46.35 20.65
CA ASP A 10 -59.08 -45.33 21.01
C ASP A 10 -58.22 -44.94 19.78
N ILE A 11 -58.44 -43.74 19.30
CA ILE A 11 -57.56 -43.15 18.30
C ILE A 11 -56.35 -42.55 19.04
N ARG A 12 -55.26 -43.31 19.09
CA ARG A 12 -53.96 -42.75 19.54
C ARG A 12 -53.40 -41.93 18.41
N ILE A 13 -53.48 -40.63 18.51
CA ILE A 13 -52.70 -39.68 17.72
C ILE A 13 -51.30 -39.64 18.34
N GLY A 14 -50.40 -40.48 17.82
CA GLY A 14 -49.00 -40.47 18.18
C GLY A 14 -48.30 -39.28 17.50
N GLY A 15 -48.39 -38.08 18.08
CA GLY A 15 -47.51 -37.00 17.71
C GLY A 15 -46.13 -37.20 18.35
N ASN A 16 -45.16 -37.72 17.61
CA ASN A 16 -43.75 -37.66 18.02
C ASN A 16 -43.33 -36.19 18.03
N THR A 17 -43.47 -35.50 19.13
CA THR A 17 -42.75 -34.25 19.37
C THR A 17 -41.29 -34.61 19.63
N VAL A 18 -40.45 -34.58 18.57
CA VAL A 18 -39.01 -34.69 18.69
C VAL A 18 -38.56 -33.39 19.38
N PHE A 19 -38.35 -33.45 20.71
CA PHE A 19 -37.69 -32.36 21.37
C PHE A 19 -36.24 -32.32 20.88
N PRO A 20 -35.77 -31.19 20.33
CA PRO A 20 -34.39 -31.08 19.93
C PRO A 20 -33.48 -31.40 21.13
N GLY A 21 -32.49 -32.24 20.92
CA GLY A 21 -31.55 -32.62 21.98
C GLY A 21 -30.87 -31.38 22.54
N LYS A 22 -30.60 -31.37 23.86
CA LYS A 22 -29.98 -30.19 24.52
C LYS A 22 -28.71 -29.69 23.81
N TRP A 23 -27.99 -30.56 23.08
CA TRP A 23 -26.81 -30.21 22.33
C TRP A 23 -27.12 -29.41 21.05
N GLU A 24 -28.28 -29.64 20.42
CA GLU A 24 -28.70 -28.90 19.20
C GLU A 24 -28.97 -27.42 19.51
N ILE A 25 -29.53 -27.15 20.71
CA ILE A 25 -29.77 -25.78 21.18
C ILE A 25 -28.44 -25.06 21.41
N ILE A 26 -27.45 -25.74 22.02
CA ILE A 26 -26.13 -25.17 22.26
C ILE A 26 -25.41 -24.91 20.95
N TYR A 27 -25.47 -25.86 19.98
CA TYR A 27 -24.86 -25.75 18.67
C TYR A 27 -25.48 -24.62 17.84
N SER A 28 -26.82 -24.51 17.82
CA SER A 28 -27.51 -23.43 17.12
C SER A 28 -27.17 -22.06 17.72
N GLY A 29 -27.06 -21.96 19.05
CA GLY A 29 -26.62 -20.75 19.73
C GLY A 29 -25.20 -20.36 19.36
N PHE A 30 -24.28 -21.32 19.29
CA PHE A 30 -22.90 -21.08 18.87
C PHE A 30 -22.80 -20.58 17.42
N ILE A 31 -23.53 -21.21 16.49
CA ILE A 31 -23.57 -20.77 15.08
C ILE A 31 -24.14 -19.35 14.97
N LEU A 32 -25.16 -19.02 15.75
CA LEU A 32 -25.78 -17.70 15.70
C LEU A 32 -24.82 -16.62 16.22
N ILE A 33 -24.06 -16.91 17.28
CA ILE A 33 -23.01 -16.01 17.78
C ILE A 33 -21.91 -15.84 16.74
N LEU A 34 -21.45 -16.93 16.10
CA LEU A 34 -20.45 -16.90 15.05
C LEU A 34 -20.92 -16.09 13.85
N LEU A 35 -22.18 -16.27 13.43
CA LEU A 35 -22.79 -15.50 12.36
C LEU A 35 -22.84 -13.99 12.68
N CYS A 36 -23.29 -13.63 13.89
CA CYS A 36 -23.30 -12.24 14.35
C CYS A 36 -21.88 -11.64 14.34
N PHE A 37 -20.88 -12.40 14.76
CA PHE A 37 -19.49 -11.98 14.74
C PHE A 37 -18.99 -11.71 13.32
N PHE A 38 -19.28 -12.61 12.35
CA PHE A 38 -18.91 -12.39 10.94
C PHE A 38 -19.66 -11.22 10.31
N VAL A 39 -20.94 -11.05 10.59
CA VAL A 39 -21.71 -9.87 10.14
C VAL A 39 -21.11 -8.59 10.70
N MET A 40 -20.70 -8.59 11.95
CA MET A 40 -20.01 -7.47 12.58
C MET A 40 -18.66 -7.19 11.90
N LEU A 41 -17.84 -8.21 11.64
CA LEU A 41 -16.57 -8.04 10.92
C LEU A 41 -16.79 -7.51 9.49
N CYS A 42 -17.80 -8.00 8.77
CA CYS A 42 -18.14 -7.50 7.44
C CYS A 42 -18.63 -6.04 7.48
N ALA A 43 -19.38 -5.65 8.50
CA ALA A 43 -19.83 -4.28 8.70
C ALA A 43 -18.65 -3.33 8.96
N PHE A 44 -17.59 -3.79 9.65
CA PHE A 44 -16.36 -3.02 9.88
C PHE A 44 -15.39 -3.04 8.70
N SER A 45 -15.49 -4.03 7.80
CA SER A 45 -14.60 -4.16 6.63
C SER A 45 -14.72 -3.00 5.64
N ASN A 46 -15.84 -2.27 5.63
CA ASN A 46 -16.10 -1.11 4.76
C ASN A 46 -16.04 0.23 5.51
N VAL A 47 -15.39 0.28 6.68
CA VAL A 47 -15.25 1.55 7.40
C VAL A 47 -14.24 2.42 6.66
N GLU A 48 -14.73 3.40 5.91
CA GLU A 48 -13.94 4.48 5.36
C GLU A 48 -13.04 5.10 6.44
N ARG A 49 -11.77 5.31 6.13
CA ARG A 49 -10.77 5.91 7.06
C ARG A 49 -11.29 7.19 7.72
N SER A 50 -12.12 7.96 7.03
CA SER A 50 -12.75 9.17 7.54
C SER A 50 -13.70 8.96 8.75
N ARG A 51 -14.29 7.79 8.89
CA ARG A 51 -15.13 7.45 10.06
C ARG A 51 -14.31 6.99 11.26
N LEU A 52 -13.18 6.33 11.02
CA LEU A 52 -12.23 5.97 12.08
C LEU A 52 -11.61 7.22 12.70
N GLU A 53 -11.25 8.23 11.91
CA GLU A 53 -10.73 9.49 12.42
C GLU A 53 -11.74 10.21 13.31
N LYS A 54 -13.01 10.30 12.90
CA LYS A 54 -14.09 10.88 13.71
C LYS A 54 -14.40 10.09 14.97
N PHE A 55 -14.28 8.75 14.92
CA PHE A 55 -14.47 7.91 16.09
C PHE A 55 -13.34 8.09 17.11
N VAL A 56 -12.09 8.12 16.66
CA VAL A 56 -10.93 8.39 17.52
C VAL A 56 -11.01 9.78 18.13
N GLU A 57 -11.44 10.78 17.38
CA GLU A 57 -11.62 12.15 17.86
C GLU A 57 -12.75 12.23 18.91
N SER A 58 -13.89 11.59 18.65
CA SER A 58 -15.02 11.50 19.59
C SER A 58 -14.67 10.68 20.86
N PHE A 59 -13.88 9.62 20.71
CA PHE A 59 -13.42 8.80 21.82
C PHE A 59 -12.45 9.57 22.73
N ASN A 60 -11.51 10.30 22.15
CA ASN A 60 -10.58 11.16 22.87
C ASN A 60 -11.31 12.27 23.62
N GLN A 61 -12.35 12.85 23.03
CA GLN A 61 -13.18 13.86 23.69
C GLN A 61 -14.00 13.28 24.85
N SER A 62 -14.42 12.02 24.77
CA SER A 62 -15.17 11.34 25.83
C SER A 62 -14.29 10.88 26.99
N VAL A 63 -13.03 10.54 26.73
CA VAL A 63 -12.05 10.13 27.76
C VAL A 63 -11.53 11.34 28.53
N ASP A 64 -11.48 12.54 27.95
CA ASP A 64 -11.10 13.77 28.62
C ASP A 64 -12.12 14.22 29.70
N VAL A 65 -13.37 13.75 29.62
CA VAL A 65 -14.42 14.01 30.61
C VAL A 65 -14.31 13.11 31.85
N LEU A 66 -13.63 11.98 31.77
CA LEU A 66 -13.37 11.07 32.87
C LEU A 66 -12.05 11.40 33.61
N LYS A 67 -11.87 12.66 33.99
CA LYS A 67 -10.78 13.11 34.87
C LYS A 67 -10.95 12.55 36.27
N GLY A 68 -10.57 11.29 36.46
CA GLY A 68 -10.60 10.66 37.76
C GLY A 68 -10.11 9.23 37.77
N GLY A 69 -8.88 8.96 37.39
CA GLY A 69 -8.28 7.68 37.67
C GLY A 69 -7.75 6.92 36.45
N PHE A 70 -6.44 6.73 36.45
CA PHE A 70 -5.58 6.08 35.47
C PHE A 70 -5.29 6.93 34.21
N GLY A 71 -4.31 7.82 34.37
CA GLY A 71 -3.75 8.60 33.29
C GLY A 71 -3.03 7.72 32.27
N PHE A 72 -3.72 7.30 31.25
CA PHE A 72 -3.14 7.06 29.94
C PHE A 72 -3.22 8.41 29.19
N GLN A 73 -2.29 9.31 29.51
CA GLN A 73 -1.95 10.37 28.59
C GLN A 73 -1.22 9.70 27.43
N PRO A 74 -1.76 9.65 26.21
CA PRO A 74 -0.90 9.52 25.04
C PRO A 74 -0.05 10.80 25.08
N LYS A 75 1.22 10.62 25.52
CA LYS A 75 2.22 11.70 25.48
C LYS A 75 2.12 12.33 24.11
N GLY A 76 2.13 13.66 24.05
CA GLY A 76 1.91 14.53 22.89
C GLY A 76 2.66 14.28 21.59
N ASP A 77 3.34 13.11 21.45
CA ASP A 77 4.12 12.74 20.29
C ASP A 77 3.26 12.26 19.09
N LEU A 78 2.11 11.62 19.33
CA LEU A 78 1.25 11.12 18.24
C LEU A 78 0.53 12.26 17.50
N SER A 79 0.10 13.28 18.20
CA SER A 79 -0.54 14.45 17.60
C SER A 79 0.48 15.29 16.81
N MET A 80 1.69 15.47 17.34
CA MET A 80 2.77 16.17 16.64
C MET A 80 3.30 15.38 15.44
N ALA A 81 3.40 14.05 15.54
CA ALA A 81 3.82 13.22 14.42
C ALA A 81 2.80 13.26 13.28
N SER A 82 1.50 13.19 13.59
CA SER A 82 0.44 13.27 12.57
C SER A 82 0.36 14.66 11.92
N GLN A 83 0.56 15.75 12.70
CA GLN A 83 0.62 17.10 12.17
C GLN A 83 1.82 17.27 11.24
N ARG A 84 3.03 16.83 11.63
CA ARG A 84 4.22 16.86 10.77
C ARG A 84 4.02 16.08 9.47
N LEU A 85 3.40 14.91 9.53
CA LEU A 85 3.08 14.12 8.32
C LEU A 85 2.12 14.87 7.40
N MET A 86 1.12 15.55 7.93
CA MET A 86 0.19 16.36 7.14
C MET A 86 0.87 17.59 6.53
N GLU A 87 1.71 18.31 7.28
CA GLU A 87 2.50 19.44 6.78
C GLU A 87 3.47 18.99 5.68
N ASN A 88 4.17 17.88 5.89
CA ASN A 88 5.10 17.32 4.93
C ASN A 88 4.39 16.90 3.64
N ARG A 89 3.24 16.23 3.73
CA ARG A 89 2.40 15.90 2.56
C ARG A 89 1.90 17.14 1.83
N LYS A 90 1.53 18.19 2.56
CA LYS A 90 1.11 19.46 1.99
C LYS A 90 2.26 20.17 1.25
N ALA A 91 3.48 20.08 1.76
CA ALA A 91 4.66 20.64 1.10
C ALA A 91 4.99 19.94 -0.23
N LEU A 92 4.80 18.62 -0.31
CA LEU A 92 5.02 17.81 -1.52
C LEU A 92 3.81 17.76 -2.46
N GLY A 93 2.64 18.28 -2.07
CA GLY A 93 1.43 18.31 -2.88
C GLY A 93 1.61 18.91 -4.29
N PRO A 94 2.23 20.10 -4.42
CA PRO A 94 2.49 20.70 -5.73
C PRO A 94 3.42 19.88 -6.62
N ILE A 95 4.34 19.10 -6.04
CA ILE A 95 5.21 18.18 -6.78
C ILE A 95 4.40 16.98 -7.25
N PHE A 96 3.58 16.40 -6.37
CA PHE A 96 2.68 15.30 -6.68
C PHE A 96 1.80 15.61 -7.90
N GLU A 97 1.12 16.77 -7.90
CA GLU A 97 0.26 17.20 -9.02
C GLU A 97 1.02 17.30 -10.35
N LYS A 98 2.25 17.84 -10.33
CA LYS A 98 3.08 17.91 -11.52
C LYS A 98 3.52 16.54 -12.04
N LEU A 99 3.86 15.62 -11.15
CA LEU A 99 4.25 14.26 -11.53
C LEU A 99 3.04 13.48 -12.07
N VAL A 100 1.84 13.66 -11.49
CA VAL A 100 0.60 13.09 -12.02
C VAL A 100 0.29 13.64 -13.42
N ALA A 101 0.50 14.92 -13.64
CA ALA A 101 0.33 15.53 -14.97
C ALA A 101 1.29 14.92 -16.01
N ILE A 102 2.57 14.67 -15.63
CA ILE A 102 3.54 13.98 -16.48
C ILE A 102 3.09 12.54 -16.78
N LYS A 103 2.66 11.78 -15.77
CA LYS A 103 2.13 10.44 -15.98
C LYS A 103 1.01 10.41 -17.02
N ASN A 104 0.08 11.34 -16.94
CA ASN A 104 -1.05 11.45 -17.87
C ASN A 104 -0.60 11.89 -19.28
N GLU A 105 0.37 12.82 -19.38
CA GLU A 105 0.92 13.32 -20.66
C GLU A 105 1.56 12.19 -21.49
N PHE A 106 2.29 11.30 -20.83
CA PHE A 106 3.00 10.20 -21.51
C PHE A 106 2.14 8.92 -21.65
N ALA A 107 0.92 8.89 -21.12
CA ALA A 107 0.02 7.73 -21.15
C ALA A 107 0.64 6.42 -20.65
N LEU A 108 1.56 6.50 -19.68
CA LEU A 108 2.39 5.39 -19.21
C LEU A 108 1.67 4.51 -18.14
N GLY A 109 0.37 4.57 -18.04
CA GLY A 109 -0.49 3.63 -17.30
C GLY A 109 0.15 3.10 -16.01
N ASP A 110 0.40 1.78 -15.99
CA ASP A 110 0.97 1.07 -14.85
C ASP A 110 2.50 1.14 -14.76
N ASP A 111 3.18 1.61 -15.80
CA ASP A 111 4.64 1.75 -15.82
C ASP A 111 5.12 2.87 -14.88
N ILE A 112 4.23 3.79 -14.51
CA ILE A 112 4.51 4.84 -13.53
C ILE A 112 3.53 4.75 -12.37
N SER A 113 4.06 4.66 -11.15
CA SER A 113 3.28 4.82 -9.93
C SER A 113 3.83 5.98 -9.08
N ILE A 114 2.93 6.72 -8.43
CA ILE A 114 3.27 7.84 -7.57
C ILE A 114 2.54 7.65 -6.24
N SER A 115 3.28 7.64 -5.15
CA SER A 115 2.71 7.38 -3.82
C SER A 115 3.46 8.14 -2.73
N PHE A 116 2.78 8.47 -1.64
CA PHE A 116 3.41 8.97 -0.43
C PHE A 116 3.87 7.81 0.44
N SER A 117 5.06 7.93 1.02
CA SER A 117 5.64 7.03 2.00
C SER A 117 6.05 7.78 3.27
N ASP A 118 6.59 7.06 4.25
CA ASP A 118 7.14 7.67 5.47
C ASP A 118 8.38 8.52 5.19
N GLU A 119 9.14 8.22 4.13
CA GLU A 119 10.32 8.98 3.71
C GLU A 119 9.99 10.21 2.88
N GLY A 120 8.84 10.21 2.21
CA GLY A 120 8.46 11.31 1.31
C GLY A 120 7.53 10.89 0.19
N LEU A 121 7.63 11.57 -0.94
CA LEU A 121 6.91 11.25 -2.16
C LEU A 121 7.80 10.38 -3.05
N ILE A 122 7.30 9.22 -3.44
CA ILE A 122 8.00 8.27 -4.30
C ILE A 122 7.31 8.22 -5.66
N MET A 123 8.09 8.43 -6.72
CA MET A 123 7.71 8.15 -8.09
C MET A 123 8.50 6.95 -8.59
N ARG A 124 7.79 5.87 -8.94
CA ARG A 124 8.38 4.63 -9.47
C ARG A 124 8.19 4.55 -10.96
N LEU A 125 9.24 4.18 -11.66
CA LEU A 125 9.23 3.93 -13.10
C LEU A 125 9.71 2.52 -13.37
N SER A 126 9.00 1.79 -14.23
CA SER A 126 9.44 0.47 -14.70
C SER A 126 10.79 0.59 -15.43
N ASP A 127 11.67 -0.40 -15.26
CA ASP A 127 12.94 -0.44 -15.99
C ASP A 127 12.75 -0.55 -17.50
N THR A 128 11.69 -1.23 -17.94
CA THR A 128 11.35 -1.39 -19.37
C THR A 128 11.02 -0.06 -20.05
N SER A 129 10.52 0.92 -19.30
CA SER A 129 10.24 2.26 -19.81
C SER A 129 11.51 3.13 -19.95
N LEU A 130 12.58 2.79 -19.21
CA LEU A 130 13.81 3.58 -19.14
C LEU A 130 14.99 2.94 -19.86
N PHE A 131 15.10 1.63 -19.87
CA PHE A 131 16.28 0.89 -20.30
C PHE A 131 15.95 -0.31 -21.18
N GLY A 132 16.96 -0.79 -21.90
CA GLY A 132 16.93 -2.13 -22.50
C GLY A 132 17.21 -3.23 -21.47
N LEU A 133 16.94 -4.46 -21.85
CA LEU A 133 17.14 -5.64 -20.99
C LEU A 133 18.63 -5.80 -20.65
N GLY A 134 18.95 -5.84 -19.35
CA GLY A 134 20.32 -6.02 -18.87
C GLY A 134 21.28 -4.85 -19.18
N ILE A 135 20.75 -3.70 -19.59
CA ILE A 135 21.48 -2.50 -19.96
C ILE A 135 21.20 -1.38 -18.96
N ALA A 136 22.17 -0.51 -18.75
CA ALA A 136 22.02 0.68 -17.91
C ALA A 136 21.95 1.98 -18.73
N ASP A 137 22.11 1.92 -20.06
CA ASP A 137 21.99 3.08 -20.92
C ASP A 137 20.53 3.46 -21.12
N ILE A 138 20.25 4.75 -21.00
CA ILE A 138 18.89 5.29 -21.14
C ILE A 138 18.41 5.14 -22.56
N ALA A 139 17.27 4.49 -22.74
CA ALA A 139 16.63 4.33 -24.04
C ALA A 139 16.27 5.70 -24.64
N PRO A 140 16.46 5.90 -25.95
CA PRO A 140 16.14 7.19 -26.61
C PRO A 140 14.70 7.63 -26.35
N GLY A 141 13.75 6.70 -26.30
CA GLY A 141 12.34 6.97 -26.02
C GLY A 141 12.04 7.44 -24.59
N ALA A 142 12.94 7.15 -23.64
CA ALA A 142 12.79 7.57 -22.22
C ALA A 142 13.26 9.03 -21.98
N LYS A 143 14.06 9.58 -22.86
CA LYS A 143 14.66 10.91 -22.70
C LYS A 143 13.63 12.02 -22.52
N PRO A 144 12.56 12.14 -23.33
CA PRO A 144 11.55 13.18 -23.15
C PRO A 144 10.86 13.10 -21.77
N LEU A 145 10.59 11.90 -21.29
CA LEU A 145 10.02 11.68 -19.96
C LEU A 145 10.96 12.20 -18.86
N LEU A 146 12.25 11.80 -18.92
CA LEU A 146 13.25 12.23 -17.94
C LEU A 146 13.50 13.74 -17.97
N GLU A 147 13.42 14.40 -19.14
CA GLU A 147 13.48 15.87 -19.26
C GLU A 147 12.32 16.56 -18.55
N ARG A 148 11.11 15.99 -18.68
CA ARG A 148 9.94 16.52 -17.95
C ARG A 148 10.08 16.35 -16.45
N ILE A 149 10.57 15.21 -15.98
CA ILE A 149 10.86 14.95 -14.56
C ILE A 149 11.95 15.92 -14.08
N ALA A 150 13.03 16.10 -14.83
CA ALA A 150 14.11 17.06 -14.51
C ALA A 150 13.58 18.48 -14.34
N GLY A 151 12.63 18.91 -15.17
CA GLY A 151 11.96 20.20 -15.03
C GLY A 151 11.16 20.37 -13.72
N VAL A 152 10.67 19.28 -13.13
CA VAL A 152 10.06 19.28 -11.81
C VAL A 152 11.12 19.33 -10.71
N LEU A 153 12.18 18.53 -10.84
CA LEU A 153 13.29 18.47 -9.89
C LEU A 153 14.00 19.82 -9.70
N THR A 154 14.23 20.54 -10.81
CA THR A 154 14.86 21.87 -10.78
C THR A 154 14.12 22.87 -9.88
N LYS A 155 12.80 22.73 -9.81
CA LYS A 155 11.93 23.63 -9.03
C LYS A 155 11.59 23.07 -7.65
N ALA A 156 12.01 21.85 -7.37
CA ALA A 156 11.75 21.21 -6.08
C ALA A 156 12.71 21.73 -5.00
N PRO A 157 12.22 22.19 -3.84
CA PRO A 157 13.06 22.60 -2.72
C PRO A 157 13.66 21.43 -1.95
N HIS A 158 13.25 20.19 -2.27
CA HIS A 158 13.55 18.96 -1.55
C HIS A 158 14.78 18.26 -2.14
N ASP A 159 15.46 17.49 -1.30
CA ASP A 159 16.48 16.56 -1.74
C ASP A 159 15.82 15.35 -2.40
N VAL A 160 16.44 14.83 -3.45
CA VAL A 160 15.90 13.71 -4.20
C VAL A 160 16.93 12.60 -4.31
N ARG A 161 16.55 11.41 -3.91
CA ARG A 161 17.34 10.18 -4.08
C ARG A 161 16.79 9.38 -5.24
N ILE A 162 17.66 9.00 -6.17
CA ILE A 162 17.33 8.13 -7.30
C ILE A 162 17.79 6.73 -6.94
N GLU A 163 16.87 5.79 -6.88
CA GLU A 163 17.13 4.43 -6.44
C GLU A 163 16.91 3.44 -7.59
N GLY A 164 17.90 2.56 -7.80
CA GLY A 164 17.80 1.47 -8.76
C GLY A 164 17.56 0.14 -8.08
N HIS A 165 16.61 -0.63 -8.60
CA HIS A 165 16.23 -1.96 -8.09
C HIS A 165 16.24 -2.98 -9.24
N ALA A 166 16.57 -4.22 -8.89
CA ALA A 166 16.54 -5.37 -9.78
C ALA A 166 15.58 -6.44 -9.23
N ASP A 167 15.28 -7.44 -10.05
CA ASP A 167 14.66 -8.67 -9.59
C ASP A 167 15.73 -9.67 -9.10
N ASN A 168 15.30 -10.87 -8.67
CA ASN A 168 16.20 -11.92 -8.18
C ASN A 168 16.84 -12.76 -9.29
N LEU A 169 16.66 -12.45 -10.55
CA LEU A 169 17.38 -13.15 -11.62
C LEU A 169 18.81 -12.66 -11.67
N PRO A 170 19.79 -13.55 -11.52
CA PRO A 170 21.18 -13.14 -11.50
C PRO A 170 21.60 -12.63 -12.87
N ILE A 171 22.32 -11.49 -12.90
CA ILE A 171 23.00 -10.98 -14.09
C ILE A 171 24.50 -11.26 -13.96
N HIS A 172 25.09 -11.70 -15.07
CA HIS A 172 26.53 -11.88 -15.21
C HIS A 172 26.96 -11.41 -16.59
N THR A 173 27.34 -10.16 -16.70
CA THR A 173 27.90 -9.59 -17.93
C THR A 173 29.26 -8.95 -17.65
N PRO A 174 30.11 -8.73 -18.65
CA PRO A 174 31.40 -8.03 -18.44
C PRO A 174 31.25 -6.64 -17.85
N GLY A 175 30.11 -5.96 -18.06
CA GLY A 175 29.84 -4.64 -17.50
C GLY A 175 29.18 -4.67 -16.13
N PHE A 176 28.44 -5.74 -15.81
CA PHE A 176 27.67 -5.86 -14.56
C PHE A 176 27.85 -7.25 -13.98
N PRO A 177 28.79 -7.43 -13.05
CA PRO A 177 29.03 -8.71 -12.39
C PRO A 177 27.84 -9.20 -11.54
N SER A 178 27.04 -8.27 -11.00
CA SER A 178 25.86 -8.60 -10.21
C SER A 178 24.72 -7.55 -10.38
N ASN A 179 23.57 -7.84 -9.78
CA ASN A 179 22.43 -6.92 -9.72
C ASN A 179 22.74 -5.62 -8.96
N TRP A 180 23.76 -5.62 -8.11
CA TRP A 180 24.24 -4.42 -7.41
C TRP A 180 24.82 -3.40 -8.39
N GLU A 181 25.75 -3.83 -9.27
CA GLU A 181 26.38 -2.95 -10.25
C GLU A 181 25.38 -2.45 -11.27
N LEU A 182 24.47 -3.33 -11.77
CA LEU A 182 23.44 -2.94 -12.73
C LEU A 182 22.51 -1.89 -12.14
N SER A 183 21.95 -2.12 -10.95
CA SER A 183 21.01 -1.20 -10.33
C SER A 183 21.64 0.14 -9.99
N THR A 184 22.90 0.11 -9.50
CA THR A 184 23.65 1.33 -9.20
C THR A 184 23.95 2.12 -10.47
N ALA A 185 24.40 1.46 -11.54
CA ALA A 185 24.69 2.11 -12.83
C ALA A 185 23.43 2.76 -13.42
N ARG A 186 22.28 2.11 -13.32
CA ARG A 186 20.99 2.66 -13.77
C ARG A 186 20.62 3.93 -13.00
N ALA A 187 20.72 3.90 -11.67
CA ALA A 187 20.44 5.07 -10.84
C ALA A 187 21.38 6.23 -11.15
N VAL A 188 22.67 5.96 -11.30
CA VAL A 188 23.70 6.97 -11.64
C VAL A 188 23.49 7.55 -13.04
N ASN A 189 23.15 6.73 -14.04
CA ASN A 189 22.92 7.21 -15.40
C ASN A 189 21.67 8.09 -15.49
N VAL A 190 20.59 7.74 -14.76
CA VAL A 190 19.41 8.60 -14.65
C VAL A 190 19.77 9.91 -13.97
N LEU A 191 20.52 9.87 -12.85
CA LEU A 191 20.96 11.09 -12.16
C LEU A 191 21.77 12.00 -13.08
N ARG A 192 22.78 11.46 -13.77
CA ARG A 192 23.60 12.24 -14.73
C ARG A 192 22.73 12.90 -15.80
N TYR A 193 21.85 12.13 -16.41
CA TYR A 193 20.96 12.64 -17.44
C TYR A 193 20.06 13.78 -16.94
N VAL A 194 19.48 13.62 -15.75
CA VAL A 194 18.61 14.63 -15.13
C VAL A 194 19.39 15.91 -14.79
N VAL A 195 20.63 15.78 -14.29
CA VAL A 195 21.49 16.94 -14.01
C VAL A 195 21.83 17.68 -15.30
N GLU A 196 22.24 16.97 -16.34
CA GLU A 196 22.66 17.54 -17.62
C GLU A 196 21.49 18.19 -18.37
N SER A 197 20.36 17.51 -18.48
CA SER A 197 19.16 17.99 -19.20
C SER A 197 18.38 19.06 -18.47
N GLY A 198 18.21 18.93 -17.16
CA GLY A 198 17.35 19.78 -16.34
C GLY A 198 18.05 20.93 -15.67
N LYS A 199 19.39 21.01 -15.68
CA LYS A 199 20.19 21.96 -14.89
C LYS A 199 19.81 21.91 -13.39
N CYS A 200 19.52 20.70 -12.89
CA CYS A 200 19.22 20.47 -11.49
C CYS A 200 20.47 20.70 -10.64
N ASP A 201 20.28 21.17 -9.42
CA ASP A 201 21.37 21.32 -8.45
C ASP A 201 21.91 19.93 -8.02
N PRO A 202 23.17 19.57 -8.40
CA PRO A 202 23.71 18.26 -8.04
C PRO A 202 23.81 18.03 -6.53
N GLY A 203 23.92 19.12 -5.73
CA GLY A 203 24.00 19.03 -4.26
C GLY A 203 22.72 18.51 -3.59
N LYS A 204 21.58 18.50 -4.34
CA LYS A 204 20.30 17.98 -3.87
C LYS A 204 19.97 16.59 -4.39
N LEU A 205 20.84 16.01 -5.21
CA LEU A 205 20.59 14.74 -5.85
C LEU A 205 21.58 13.69 -5.33
N SER A 206 21.05 12.49 -5.10
CA SER A 206 21.85 11.31 -4.77
C SER A 206 21.37 10.10 -5.54
N ALA A 207 22.26 9.11 -5.76
CA ALA A 207 21.90 7.87 -6.41
C ALA A 207 22.32 6.69 -5.54
N ALA A 208 21.46 5.66 -5.50
CA ALA A 208 21.72 4.42 -4.78
C ALA A 208 21.24 3.21 -5.61
N GLY A 209 21.94 2.09 -5.53
CA GLY A 209 21.49 0.82 -6.08
C GLY A 209 21.25 -0.16 -4.96
N PHE A 210 20.16 -0.90 -5.03
CA PHE A 210 19.75 -1.87 -4.00
C PHE A 210 19.78 -3.32 -4.49
N GLY A 211 20.12 -3.55 -5.77
CA GLY A 211 20.06 -4.89 -6.33
C GLY A 211 18.67 -5.49 -6.19
N GLU A 212 18.60 -6.75 -5.79
CA GLU A 212 17.38 -7.54 -5.59
C GLU A 212 16.84 -7.51 -4.15
N PHE A 213 17.51 -6.78 -3.24
CA PHE A 213 17.30 -6.90 -1.79
C PHE A 213 16.18 -6.04 -1.23
N GLN A 214 15.56 -5.21 -2.07
CA GLN A 214 14.38 -4.42 -1.68
C GLN A 214 13.23 -4.63 -2.67
N PRO A 215 12.66 -5.85 -2.74
CA PRO A 215 11.54 -6.13 -3.63
C PRO A 215 10.25 -5.51 -3.08
N ILE A 216 9.37 -5.00 -3.98
CA ILE A 216 8.01 -4.56 -3.62
C ILE A 216 7.06 -5.77 -3.57
N TYR A 217 7.28 -6.74 -4.45
CA TYR A 217 6.51 -7.98 -4.55
C TYR A 217 7.43 -9.20 -4.42
N PRO A 218 6.90 -10.36 -3.99
CA PRO A 218 7.64 -11.60 -4.05
C PRO A 218 8.14 -11.86 -5.49
N ASN A 219 9.37 -12.37 -5.65
CA ASN A 219 9.95 -12.64 -6.98
C ASN A 219 9.48 -13.98 -7.60
N ASP A 220 8.25 -14.39 -7.32
CA ASP A 220 7.66 -15.69 -7.68
C ASP A 220 7.10 -15.73 -9.11
N THR A 221 6.54 -14.62 -9.60
CA THR A 221 5.98 -14.53 -10.95
C THR A 221 6.77 -13.58 -11.86
N PRO A 222 6.71 -13.73 -13.19
CA PRO A 222 7.33 -12.79 -14.12
C PRO A 222 6.80 -11.36 -13.98
N GLU A 223 5.51 -11.21 -13.69
CA GLU A 223 4.85 -9.92 -13.50
C GLU A 223 5.40 -9.21 -12.26
N HIS A 224 5.52 -9.93 -11.13
CA HIS A 224 6.11 -9.40 -9.90
C HIS A 224 7.58 -9.01 -10.09
N ARG A 225 8.36 -9.84 -10.79
CA ARG A 225 9.75 -9.50 -11.13
C ARG A 225 9.84 -8.23 -11.99
N THR A 226 8.93 -8.06 -12.95
CA THR A 226 8.88 -6.84 -13.76
C THR A 226 8.61 -5.60 -12.92
N GLN A 227 7.75 -5.70 -11.91
CA GLN A 227 7.48 -4.60 -10.99
C GLN A 227 8.63 -4.33 -10.00
N ASN A 228 9.42 -5.37 -9.68
CA ASN A 228 10.63 -5.21 -8.86
C ASN A 228 11.77 -4.51 -9.63
N ARG A 229 11.88 -4.73 -10.96
CA ARG A 229 12.84 -4.01 -11.80
C ARG A 229 12.35 -2.59 -12.07
N ARG A 230 12.84 -1.64 -11.31
CA ARG A 230 12.37 -0.25 -11.34
C ARG A 230 13.45 0.76 -10.96
N VAL A 231 13.18 2.01 -11.27
CA VAL A 231 13.87 3.17 -10.69
C VAL A 231 12.87 3.99 -9.90
N GLU A 232 13.26 4.39 -8.69
CA GLU A 232 12.47 5.26 -7.83
C GLU A 232 13.11 6.64 -7.70
N PHE A 233 12.28 7.69 -7.78
CA PHE A 233 12.64 9.04 -7.38
C PHE A 233 12.00 9.31 -6.04
N VAL A 234 12.79 9.39 -4.99
CA VAL A 234 12.36 9.62 -3.61
C VAL A 234 12.58 11.08 -3.24
N PHE A 235 11.51 11.85 -3.17
CA PHE A 235 11.52 13.24 -2.71
C PHE A 235 11.40 13.25 -1.20
N THR A 236 12.50 13.48 -0.48
CA THR A 236 12.53 13.38 0.97
C THR A 236 11.84 14.57 1.64
N TYR A 237 11.20 14.31 2.78
CA TYR A 237 10.76 15.37 3.67
C TYR A 237 11.97 16.13 4.22
N LYS A 238 11.87 17.46 4.30
CA LYS A 238 12.89 18.29 4.99
C LYS A 238 12.62 18.35 6.48
#